data_a72342367c1dbba423a58a06224ee298
#
_entry.id   a72342367c1dbba423a58a06224ee298
#
_cell.length_a   1.000
_cell.length_b   1.000
_cell.length_c   1.000
_cell.angle_alpha   90.00
_cell.angle_beta   90.00
_cell.angle_gamma   90.00
#
_symmetry.space_group_name_H-M   'P 1'
#
loop_
_entity.id
_entity.type
_entity.pdbx_description
1 polymer ?
#
loop_
_entity_poly.entity_id
_entity_poly.type
_entity_poly.pdbx_seq_one_letter_code
_entity_poly.pdbx_strand_id
1 'polypeptide(L)'
;MGYRKGCFRVRHIGRLFGAAATVSFAFALFGCGDDSGSDAGYDFEIVGDSSAGMSVPDLGGSSDALASISSSDFAQPLSSGGDSVEPPQSSSLFEPPLSSSSYLWDSYFSSSSNRFPPRSSTSEPPQSSDSRPPRSSSNNPPPSSESDPPQSSASEPPLDFSFYTGADISTVQEYERFGAKFYDVDGTEKDIFTLLKDHGFNAIRLKTFVSPKAQYGYAASGCEHDAEAYADKDHIIAYAKKIKAAGMAFLLDIHYSDNWADPGKQIIPSRWRSVQSSDALADSVYAYTYDLISALKQVNATPDMVQVGNETTPGILIHVPNSKTDCWGNNVDKASTAINGDMGTSAGKANAAKYFKAGIRAVKAVSEDIKTVLHIERIRKPETVNWWMTEIFTNQKVPADVMGFSAYTAYDDGPPDNWKSLFQSVTSNYPNLKFIVAEYNGGDSDNHYKFDGSRKRTNEMVKGLDRWIGTFFWEPTLGGAWGPALFDWEGSNLKANSKAFEEYPLVRR
;
A
#
# COMPACT_ATOMS: atom_id res chain seq x y z
N MET A 1 -44.66 7.86 48.08
CA MET A 1 -44.81 6.57 47.42
C MET A 1 -43.64 6.40 46.49
N GLY A 2 -42.64 5.68 46.93
CA GLY A 2 -41.41 5.52 46.19
C GLY A 2 -41.40 4.22 45.37
N TYR A 3 -40.99 4.27 44.16
CA TYR A 3 -40.67 3.09 43.38
C TYR A 3 -39.15 2.88 43.30
N ARG A 4 -38.66 1.82 43.89
CA ARG A 4 -37.28 1.32 43.76
C ARG A 4 -37.15 0.54 42.45
N LYS A 5 -36.19 0.93 41.63
CA LYS A 5 -35.73 0.11 40.49
C LYS A 5 -34.74 -0.97 41.00
N GLY A 6 -35.09 -2.24 40.82
CA GLY A 6 -34.25 -3.37 41.15
C GLY A 6 -33.31 -3.72 39.97
N CYS A 7 -32.04 -3.86 40.27
CA CYS A 7 -31.05 -4.50 39.36
C CYS A 7 -31.16 -6.01 39.43
N PHE A 8 -31.36 -6.67 38.30
CA PHE A 8 -31.27 -8.11 38.19
C PHE A 8 -29.84 -8.53 37.85
N ARG A 9 -29.29 -9.36 38.75
CA ARG A 9 -27.99 -10.01 38.58
C ARG A 9 -28.23 -11.39 37.99
N VAL A 10 -27.75 -11.67 36.78
CA VAL A 10 -27.77 -13.02 36.20
C VAL A 10 -26.48 -13.74 36.58
N ARG A 11 -26.62 -14.89 37.27
CA ARG A 11 -25.52 -15.83 37.56
C ARG A 11 -25.36 -16.80 36.38
N HIS A 12 -24.12 -16.97 35.90
CA HIS A 12 -23.76 -18.05 35.01
C HIS A 12 -23.76 -19.41 35.73
N ILE A 13 -24.43 -20.37 35.11
CA ILE A 13 -24.24 -21.80 35.40
C ILE A 13 -23.65 -22.38 34.10
N GLY A 14 -22.43 -22.88 34.20
CA GLY A 14 -21.79 -23.59 33.11
C GLY A 14 -22.27 -25.03 32.99
N ARG A 15 -22.43 -25.52 31.76
CA ARG A 15 -22.36 -26.95 31.45
C ARG A 15 -21.58 -27.10 30.12
N LEU A 16 -20.53 -27.91 30.22
CA LEU A 16 -19.82 -28.49 29.05
C LEU A 16 -20.76 -29.48 28.34
N PHE A 17 -20.83 -29.40 27.00
CA PHE A 17 -20.82 -30.55 26.09
C PHE A 17 -20.60 -30.02 24.64
N GLY A 18 -19.83 -30.78 23.86
CA GLY A 18 -19.24 -30.37 22.60
C GLY A 18 -20.20 -30.29 21.41
N ALA A 19 -19.60 -29.83 20.33
CA ALA A 19 -20.05 -29.72 18.93
C ALA A 19 -20.63 -28.36 18.50
N ALA A 20 -19.97 -27.80 17.49
CA ALA A 20 -20.43 -26.75 16.55
C ALA A 20 -21.15 -25.54 17.17
N ALA A 21 -20.41 -24.48 17.45
CA ALA A 21 -20.99 -23.20 17.84
C ALA A 21 -20.76 -22.14 16.76
N THR A 22 -21.83 -21.80 16.06
CA THR A 22 -22.02 -20.54 15.35
C THR A 22 -22.06 -19.42 16.39
N VAL A 23 -21.13 -18.48 16.37
CA VAL A 23 -21.10 -17.34 17.28
C VAL A 23 -21.73 -16.15 16.57
N SER A 24 -22.94 -15.79 17.01
CA SER A 24 -23.57 -14.50 16.68
C SER A 24 -23.19 -13.50 17.76
N PHE A 25 -22.53 -12.41 17.39
CA PHE A 25 -22.28 -11.28 18.29
C PHE A 25 -23.41 -10.25 18.15
N ALA A 26 -24.09 -10.00 19.28
CA ALA A 26 -24.99 -8.88 19.42
C ALA A 26 -24.25 -7.75 20.15
N PHE A 27 -24.17 -6.58 19.53
CA PHE A 27 -23.65 -5.37 20.16
C PHE A 27 -24.76 -4.73 21.01
N ALA A 28 -24.48 -4.53 22.30
CA ALA A 28 -25.27 -3.67 23.17
C ALA A 28 -24.47 -2.42 23.50
N LEU A 29 -24.96 -1.26 23.05
CA LEU A 29 -24.47 0.06 23.42
C LEU A 29 -24.94 0.39 24.85
N PHE A 30 -24.02 0.73 25.75
CA PHE A 30 -24.30 1.32 27.04
C PHE A 30 -23.76 2.75 27.06
N GLY A 31 -24.71 3.70 27.09
CA GLY A 31 -24.42 5.09 27.47
C GLY A 31 -24.93 5.30 28.91
N CYS A 32 -24.05 5.73 29.82
CA CYS A 32 -24.43 6.37 31.07
C CYS A 32 -23.98 7.82 31.00
N GLY A 33 -24.94 8.74 30.98
CA GLY A 33 -24.71 10.15 31.17
C GLY A 33 -25.46 10.62 32.39
N ASP A 34 -24.79 11.33 33.29
CA ASP A 34 -25.39 12.02 34.42
C ASP A 34 -25.87 13.42 34.03
N ASP A 35 -27.01 13.77 34.62
CA ASP A 35 -27.76 15.00 34.41
C ASP A 35 -27.09 16.25 34.95
N SER A 36 -27.17 17.36 34.21
CA SER A 36 -27.67 18.62 34.76
C SER A 36 -27.95 19.64 33.64
N GLY A 37 -29.23 19.93 33.44
CA GLY A 37 -29.93 21.19 33.25
C GLY A 37 -29.59 22.16 32.11
N SER A 38 -30.43 22.27 31.12
CA SER A 38 -31.40 23.40 30.91
C SER A 38 -31.83 23.47 29.44
N ASP A 39 -33.13 23.74 29.30
CA ASP A 39 -33.93 23.86 28.09
C ASP A 39 -33.40 24.78 26.99
N ALA A 40 -33.59 24.35 25.74
CA ALA A 40 -34.22 25.14 24.67
C ALA A 40 -34.52 24.25 23.46
N GLY A 41 -35.78 24.08 23.13
CA GLY A 41 -36.27 23.35 21.98
C GLY A 41 -36.09 24.11 20.66
N TYR A 42 -35.93 23.38 19.59
CA TYR A 42 -36.31 23.82 18.24
C TYR A 42 -36.90 22.63 17.49
N ASP A 43 -38.21 22.79 17.22
CA ASP A 43 -38.99 21.98 16.28
C ASP A 43 -38.53 22.24 14.86
N PHE A 44 -38.41 21.19 14.02
CA PHE A 44 -38.39 21.30 12.59
C PHE A 44 -39.55 20.50 11.99
N GLU A 45 -40.55 21.24 11.49
CA GLU A 45 -41.60 20.71 10.63
C GLU A 45 -41.10 20.50 9.20
N ILE A 46 -41.46 19.36 8.65
CA ILE A 46 -41.35 19.05 7.22
C ILE A 46 -42.66 19.53 6.56
N VAL A 47 -42.55 20.44 5.60
CA VAL A 47 -43.64 20.74 4.65
C VAL A 47 -43.10 20.53 3.24
N GLY A 48 -43.72 19.58 2.53
CA GLY A 48 -43.54 19.39 1.08
C GLY A 48 -44.52 20.28 0.30
N ASP A 49 -44.20 20.48 -0.93
CA ASP A 49 -45.01 20.33 -2.13
C ASP A 49 -44.98 21.47 -3.15
N SER A 50 -44.73 21.05 -4.38
CA SER A 50 -45.30 21.43 -5.69
C SER A 50 -45.02 22.78 -6.36
N SER A 51 -44.33 22.68 -7.48
CA SER A 51 -44.69 23.04 -8.88
C SER A 51 -45.05 24.45 -9.30
N ALA A 52 -44.53 24.81 -10.47
CA ALA A 52 -44.86 25.78 -11.52
C ALA A 52 -43.86 26.92 -11.64
N GLY A 53 -43.12 27.16 -12.73
CA GLY A 53 -43.55 27.28 -14.12
C GLY A 53 -43.33 28.71 -14.60
N MET A 54 -42.70 28.87 -15.76
CA MET A 54 -42.66 30.11 -16.66
C MET A 54 -41.57 31.14 -16.40
N SER A 55 -40.75 31.37 -17.32
CA SER A 55 -40.64 31.93 -18.67
C SER A 55 -39.60 33.03 -18.73
N VAL A 56 -38.80 32.93 -19.79
CA VAL A 56 -37.80 33.88 -20.34
C VAL A 56 -38.52 35.16 -20.83
N PRO A 57 -37.86 36.32 -20.92
CA PRO A 57 -37.47 36.73 -22.26
C PRO A 57 -36.08 37.35 -22.41
N ASP A 58 -35.61 37.11 -23.62
CA ASP A 58 -34.52 37.58 -24.44
C ASP A 58 -34.49 39.08 -24.68
N LEU A 59 -33.32 39.67 -24.97
CA LEU A 59 -32.96 40.84 -25.80
C LEU A 59 -31.50 41.22 -25.46
N GLY A 60 -30.52 41.12 -26.27
CA GLY A 60 -30.36 41.56 -27.63
C GLY A 60 -29.33 42.69 -27.70
N GLY A 61 -28.26 42.53 -28.50
CA GLY A 61 -27.60 43.66 -29.16
C GLY A 61 -26.14 44.00 -28.72
N SER A 62 -25.20 43.57 -29.41
CA SER A 62 -24.33 44.12 -30.49
C SER A 62 -23.15 45.03 -30.07
N SER A 63 -22.01 44.57 -30.42
CA SER A 63 -20.95 45.03 -31.33
C SER A 63 -20.01 46.17 -30.95
N ASP A 64 -18.74 45.85 -31.17
CA ASP A 64 -17.63 46.64 -31.74
C ASP A 64 -16.88 47.72 -30.92
N ALA A 65 -15.63 47.57 -30.68
CA ALA A 65 -14.55 48.14 -31.50
C ALA A 65 -13.16 48.08 -30.84
N LEU A 66 -12.22 47.77 -31.68
CA LEU A 66 -10.76 47.84 -31.62
C LEU A 66 -10.19 49.18 -31.09
N ALA A 67 -9.07 49.12 -30.35
CA ALA A 67 -7.85 49.89 -30.72
C ALA A 67 -6.65 49.54 -29.81
N SER A 68 -5.60 49.14 -30.48
CA SER A 68 -4.19 49.12 -30.09
C SER A 68 -3.65 50.50 -29.74
N ILE A 69 -2.61 50.59 -28.85
CA ILE A 69 -1.40 51.40 -29.10
C ILE A 69 -0.33 51.08 -28.04
N SER A 70 0.90 51.06 -28.54
CA SER A 70 2.18 50.63 -28.02
C SER A 70 2.93 51.69 -27.20
N SER A 71 3.90 51.17 -26.45
CA SER A 71 5.32 51.60 -26.25
C SER A 71 5.70 52.79 -25.40
N SER A 72 6.65 52.45 -24.56
CA SER A 72 7.95 53.09 -24.25
C SER A 72 8.05 54.21 -23.21
N ASP A 73 8.94 53.92 -22.32
CA ASP A 73 10.15 54.64 -21.88
C ASP A 73 10.12 55.58 -20.64
N PHE A 74 11.12 55.33 -19.84
CA PHE A 74 12.08 56.19 -19.11
C PHE A 74 11.91 56.45 -17.59
N ALA A 75 12.92 55.89 -16.88
CA ALA A 75 13.82 56.55 -15.91
C ALA A 75 13.35 56.83 -14.47
N GLN A 76 14.13 56.29 -13.54
CA GLN A 76 14.41 56.65 -12.12
C GLN A 76 15.06 58.04 -11.99
N PRO A 77 15.44 58.53 -10.78
CA PRO A 77 15.20 58.15 -9.38
C PRO A 77 14.86 59.35 -8.41
N LEU A 78 14.61 59.10 -7.14
CA LEU A 78 15.19 59.73 -5.92
C LEU A 78 14.21 59.75 -4.69
N SER A 79 14.65 59.09 -3.67
CA SER A 79 14.89 59.41 -2.26
C SER A 79 13.75 59.72 -1.31
N SER A 80 13.87 58.96 -0.18
CA SER A 80 13.72 59.34 1.23
C SER A 80 12.32 59.53 1.82
N GLY A 81 12.04 58.77 2.86
CA GLY A 81 11.05 59.07 3.89
C GLY A 81 10.45 57.79 4.45
N GLY A 82 10.93 57.41 5.65
CA GLY A 82 10.38 56.26 6.37
C GLY A 82 8.98 56.49 6.87
N ASP A 83 8.26 55.41 6.95
CA ASP A 83 7.34 55.11 8.06
C ASP A 83 7.00 53.63 8.00
N SER A 84 7.24 52.99 9.12
CA SER A 84 6.92 51.60 9.40
C SER A 84 5.41 51.40 9.46
N VAL A 85 4.87 50.60 8.54
CA VAL A 85 3.52 50.02 8.70
C VAL A 85 3.65 48.51 8.50
N GLU A 86 3.45 47.77 9.60
CA GLU A 86 3.34 46.31 9.58
C GLU A 86 2.23 45.87 8.60
N PRO A 87 2.44 44.84 7.77
CA PRO A 87 1.37 44.22 7.00
C PRO A 87 0.51 43.34 7.91
N PRO A 88 -0.81 43.26 7.67
CA PRO A 88 -1.72 42.45 8.49
C PRO A 88 -1.38 40.96 8.33
N GLN A 89 -1.27 40.29 9.46
CA GLN A 89 -1.16 38.83 9.57
C GLN A 89 -2.43 38.18 9.01
N SER A 90 -2.35 37.55 7.87
CA SER A 90 -3.38 36.60 7.43
C SER A 90 -3.10 35.23 8.07
N SER A 91 -3.73 35.00 9.20
CA SER A 91 -3.87 33.68 9.80
C SER A 91 -4.91 32.88 9.01
N SER A 92 -4.46 31.98 8.16
CA SER A 92 -5.23 30.82 7.78
C SER A 92 -4.39 29.59 7.97
N LEU A 93 -4.43 29.06 9.18
CA LEU A 93 -3.96 27.74 9.53
C LEU A 93 -4.87 26.72 8.81
N PHE A 94 -4.40 26.19 7.69
CA PHE A 94 -4.88 24.93 7.18
C PHE A 94 -4.21 23.83 8.02
N GLU A 95 -4.86 23.38 9.08
CA GLU A 95 -4.59 22.09 9.66
C GLU A 95 -5.13 21.02 8.70
N PRO A 96 -4.30 20.08 8.21
CA PRO A 96 -4.83 18.93 7.52
C PRO A 96 -5.63 18.09 8.53
N PRO A 97 -6.84 17.64 8.20
CA PRO A 97 -7.57 16.74 9.09
C PRO A 97 -6.75 15.47 9.27
N LEU A 98 -6.46 15.13 10.52
CA LEU A 98 -5.84 13.89 10.94
C LEU A 98 -6.66 12.73 10.33
N SER A 99 -6.03 11.89 9.52
CA SER A 99 -6.69 10.73 8.95
C SER A 99 -7.07 9.77 10.06
N SER A 100 -8.35 9.42 10.13
CA SER A 100 -8.90 8.44 11.07
C SER A 100 -8.41 7.00 10.84
N SER A 101 -7.52 6.78 9.87
CA SER A 101 -7.00 5.46 9.51
C SER A 101 -6.01 4.87 10.53
N SER A 102 -5.30 5.69 11.31
CA SER A 102 -4.32 5.19 12.28
C SER A 102 -4.96 4.49 13.49
N TYR A 103 -6.22 4.75 13.81
CA TYR A 103 -6.90 4.14 14.96
C TYR A 103 -7.51 2.75 14.70
N LEU A 104 -7.62 2.34 13.44
CA LEU A 104 -8.23 1.06 13.09
C LEU A 104 -7.21 -0.09 12.99
N TRP A 105 -5.92 0.22 12.89
CA TRP A 105 -4.87 -0.79 12.80
C TRP A 105 -4.63 -1.53 14.12
N ASP A 106 -4.67 -0.82 15.25
CA ASP A 106 -4.36 -1.38 16.57
C ASP A 106 -5.33 -2.48 17.05
N SER A 107 -6.58 -2.47 16.58
CA SER A 107 -7.57 -3.42 17.07
C SER A 107 -7.60 -4.76 16.35
N TYR A 108 -7.05 -4.84 15.13
CA TYR A 108 -7.13 -6.05 14.31
C TYR A 108 -5.96 -7.00 14.53
N PHE A 109 -4.77 -6.49 14.73
CA PHE A 109 -3.58 -7.32 14.98
C PHE A 109 -3.50 -7.85 16.40
N SER A 110 -4.05 -7.16 17.39
CA SER A 110 -4.16 -7.67 18.77
C SER A 110 -5.04 -8.91 18.91
N SER A 111 -5.94 -9.18 17.95
CA SER A 111 -6.81 -10.34 18.00
C SER A 111 -6.28 -11.59 17.28
N SER A 112 -5.23 -11.44 16.45
CA SER A 112 -4.63 -12.56 15.71
C SER A 112 -3.46 -13.25 16.42
N SER A 113 -2.92 -12.64 17.50
CA SER A 113 -1.78 -13.17 18.28
C SER A 113 -2.04 -14.49 19.04
N ASN A 114 -3.27 -14.99 19.05
CA ASN A 114 -3.62 -16.22 19.79
C ASN A 114 -3.64 -17.51 18.95
N ARG A 115 -3.11 -17.52 17.73
CA ARG A 115 -3.23 -18.69 16.83
C ARG A 115 -1.97 -19.53 16.64
N PHE A 116 -0.85 -19.21 17.29
CA PHE A 116 0.36 -20.01 17.17
C PHE A 116 0.58 -20.87 18.41
N PRO A 117 0.79 -22.20 18.26
CA PRO A 117 1.07 -23.07 19.40
C PRO A 117 2.46 -22.78 20.00
N PRO A 118 2.64 -22.91 21.32
CA PRO A 118 3.92 -22.67 21.98
C PRO A 118 4.99 -23.67 21.54
N ARG A 119 6.19 -23.16 21.35
CA ARG A 119 7.42 -23.87 20.99
C ARG A 119 7.74 -24.95 22.04
N SER A 120 7.84 -26.21 21.64
CA SER A 120 8.46 -27.24 22.45
C SER A 120 9.97 -27.22 22.27
N SER A 121 10.69 -27.09 23.36
CA SER A 121 12.14 -27.13 23.45
C SER A 121 12.67 -28.55 23.38
N THR A 122 13.89 -28.69 22.79
CA THR A 122 14.90 -29.74 22.94
C THR A 122 14.79 -30.96 22.03
N SER A 123 15.83 -31.23 21.26
CA SER A 123 17.02 -31.99 21.65
C SER A 123 18.04 -32.09 20.51
N GLU A 124 19.34 -32.06 20.88
CA GLU A 124 20.49 -32.24 20.01
C GLU A 124 20.50 -33.59 19.29
N PRO A 125 21.10 -33.68 18.06
CA PRO A 125 21.30 -34.95 17.39
C PRO A 125 22.61 -35.62 17.84
N PRO A 126 22.66 -36.95 17.93
CA PRO A 126 23.90 -37.69 18.27
C PRO A 126 24.81 -37.83 17.06
N GLN A 127 26.11 -37.81 17.35
CA GLN A 127 27.21 -37.97 16.41
C GLN A 127 27.23 -39.35 15.75
N SER A 128 27.59 -39.37 14.47
CA SER A 128 27.79 -40.56 13.65
C SER A 128 29.16 -41.19 13.87
N SER A 129 29.20 -42.51 14.02
CA SER A 129 30.40 -43.33 13.93
C SER A 129 30.50 -44.02 12.56
N ASP A 130 31.75 -44.05 12.05
CA ASP A 130 32.21 -44.68 10.82
C ASP A 130 31.86 -46.15 10.69
N SER A 131 31.54 -46.61 9.48
CA SER A 131 31.98 -47.91 8.98
C SER A 131 31.88 -48.01 7.43
N ARG A 132 32.92 -48.59 6.87
CA ARG A 132 33.30 -48.81 5.47
C ARG A 132 32.36 -49.80 4.74
N PRO A 133 32.32 -49.75 3.38
CA PRO A 133 31.50 -50.63 2.55
C PRO A 133 32.17 -51.96 2.20
N PRO A 134 31.44 -53.05 1.97
CA PRO A 134 31.94 -54.25 1.30
C PRO A 134 31.69 -54.23 -0.21
N ARG A 135 32.56 -54.97 -0.87
CA ARG A 135 32.83 -55.10 -2.30
C ARG A 135 31.74 -55.85 -3.08
N SER A 136 31.67 -55.48 -4.33
CA SER A 136 30.98 -55.99 -5.50
C SER A 136 30.80 -57.50 -5.64
N SER A 137 29.61 -57.87 -6.17
CA SER A 137 29.45 -59.04 -7.04
C SER A 137 28.54 -58.66 -8.23
N SER A 138 29.06 -59.05 -9.40
CA SER A 138 28.47 -58.94 -10.73
C SER A 138 27.20 -59.78 -10.87
N ASN A 139 26.15 -59.26 -11.51
CA ASN A 139 25.28 -60.06 -12.37
C ASN A 139 24.47 -59.21 -13.37
N ASN A 140 24.26 -59.81 -14.53
CA ASN A 140 23.77 -59.32 -15.79
C ASN A 140 22.44 -58.55 -15.75
N PRO A 141 22.20 -57.64 -16.71
CA PRO A 141 20.94 -56.90 -16.85
C PRO A 141 19.82 -57.77 -17.46
N PRO A 142 18.56 -57.58 -17.03
CA PRO A 142 17.41 -58.12 -17.74
C PRO A 142 17.09 -57.25 -18.99
N PRO A 143 16.34 -57.75 -19.95
CA PRO A 143 16.12 -57.11 -21.25
C PRO A 143 15.28 -55.84 -21.13
N SER A 144 15.69 -54.85 -21.93
CA SER A 144 15.05 -53.56 -22.09
C SER A 144 13.63 -53.71 -22.58
N SER A 145 12.67 -53.29 -21.79
CA SER A 145 11.37 -52.87 -22.28
C SER A 145 11.52 -51.47 -22.90
N GLU A 146 11.22 -51.32 -24.15
CA GLU A 146 11.03 -50.01 -24.80
C GLU A 146 9.96 -49.23 -24.05
N SER A 147 10.39 -48.22 -23.30
CA SER A 147 9.52 -47.22 -22.79
C SER A 147 9.36 -46.14 -23.86
N ASP A 148 8.14 -45.84 -24.22
CA ASP A 148 7.77 -44.71 -25.06
C ASP A 148 8.48 -43.46 -24.61
N PRO A 149 8.95 -42.56 -25.52
CA PRO A 149 9.58 -41.33 -25.16
C PRO A 149 8.58 -40.49 -24.32
N PRO A 150 9.04 -39.82 -23.27
CA PRO A 150 8.14 -38.96 -22.48
C PRO A 150 7.52 -37.94 -23.42
N GLN A 151 6.17 -37.89 -23.44
CA GLN A 151 5.45 -36.82 -24.10
C GLN A 151 6.06 -35.49 -23.64
N SER A 152 6.53 -34.71 -24.61
CA SER A 152 6.99 -33.35 -24.35
C SER A 152 5.84 -32.60 -23.68
N SER A 153 6.04 -32.24 -22.41
CA SER A 153 5.18 -31.30 -21.74
C SER A 153 5.10 -30.05 -22.63
N ALA A 154 3.94 -29.75 -23.17
CA ALA A 154 3.74 -28.50 -23.88
C ALA A 154 4.19 -27.38 -22.94
N SER A 155 5.18 -26.61 -23.37
CA SER A 155 5.63 -25.44 -22.60
C SER A 155 4.45 -24.50 -22.40
N GLU A 156 4.20 -24.12 -21.17
CA GLU A 156 3.17 -23.09 -20.88
C GLU A 156 3.42 -21.87 -21.78
N PRO A 157 2.35 -21.28 -22.35
CA PRO A 157 2.51 -20.05 -23.11
C PRO A 157 3.11 -18.96 -22.22
N PRO A 158 3.98 -18.11 -22.78
CA PRO A 158 4.60 -17.02 -22.01
C PRO A 158 3.55 -16.07 -21.45
N LEU A 159 3.81 -15.50 -20.26
CA LEU A 159 2.96 -14.49 -19.67
C LEU A 159 2.90 -13.23 -20.55
N ASP A 160 1.71 -12.65 -20.70
CA ASP A 160 1.49 -11.38 -21.38
C ASP A 160 1.77 -10.23 -20.37
N PHE A 161 2.72 -9.37 -20.67
CA PHE A 161 3.07 -8.18 -19.91
C PHE A 161 2.59 -6.88 -20.55
N SER A 162 1.63 -6.94 -21.45
CA SER A 162 0.98 -5.73 -22.00
C SER A 162 0.22 -4.95 -20.91
N PHE A 163 -0.26 -5.69 -19.88
CA PHE A 163 -0.87 -5.15 -18.68
C PHE A 163 -0.48 -5.99 -17.46
N TYR A 164 -0.07 -5.35 -16.36
CA TYR A 164 0.28 -6.03 -15.11
C TYR A 164 -0.98 -6.23 -14.25
N THR A 165 -1.42 -7.47 -14.11
CA THR A 165 -2.35 -7.88 -13.06
C THR A 165 -1.51 -8.41 -11.92
N GLY A 166 -1.26 -7.56 -10.92
CA GLY A 166 -0.31 -7.83 -9.85
C GLY A 166 -0.97 -8.10 -8.51
N ALA A 167 -0.18 -8.70 -7.60
CA ALA A 167 -0.52 -8.87 -6.19
C ALA A 167 0.68 -8.47 -5.31
N ASP A 168 0.44 -7.70 -4.25
CA ASP A 168 1.41 -7.51 -3.16
C ASP A 168 1.29 -8.68 -2.19
N ILE A 169 2.34 -9.49 -2.12
CA ILE A 169 2.37 -10.68 -1.27
C ILE A 169 3.46 -10.58 -0.18
N SER A 170 3.69 -9.38 0.30
CA SER A 170 4.78 -9.10 1.25
C SER A 170 4.70 -9.90 2.55
N THR A 171 3.49 -10.28 3.00
CA THR A 171 3.28 -11.10 4.22
C THR A 171 3.42 -12.59 3.99
N VAL A 172 3.43 -13.07 2.75
CA VAL A 172 3.42 -14.51 2.44
C VAL A 172 4.65 -15.23 2.99
N GLN A 173 5.81 -14.60 3.00
CA GLN A 173 7.04 -15.20 3.56
C GLN A 173 6.90 -15.56 5.05
N GLU A 174 6.17 -14.77 5.81
CA GLU A 174 5.90 -15.03 7.24
C GLU A 174 5.04 -16.29 7.38
N TYR A 175 4.03 -16.46 6.53
CA TYR A 175 3.17 -17.63 6.56
C TYR A 175 3.88 -18.90 6.09
N GLU A 176 4.64 -18.83 5.01
CA GLU A 176 5.47 -19.96 4.52
C GLU A 176 6.43 -20.46 5.60
N ARG A 177 7.02 -19.57 6.41
CA ARG A 177 7.90 -19.93 7.53
C ARG A 177 7.21 -20.84 8.56
N PHE A 178 5.94 -20.58 8.84
CA PHE A 178 5.15 -21.39 9.77
C PHE A 178 4.57 -22.64 9.11
N GLY A 179 4.95 -22.94 7.88
CA GLY A 179 4.53 -24.14 7.15
C GLY A 179 3.14 -24.00 6.53
N ALA A 180 2.61 -22.78 6.40
CA ALA A 180 1.34 -22.56 5.73
C ALA A 180 1.43 -23.01 4.27
N LYS A 181 0.40 -23.71 3.81
CA LYS A 181 0.23 -24.19 2.43
C LYS A 181 -0.91 -23.44 1.80
N PHE A 182 -0.85 -23.33 0.47
CA PHE A 182 -1.87 -22.68 -0.32
C PHE A 182 -2.66 -23.70 -1.12
N TYR A 183 -3.96 -23.58 -1.10
CA TYR A 183 -4.88 -24.43 -1.84
C TYR A 183 -5.72 -23.59 -2.79
N ASP A 184 -5.85 -24.05 -4.01
CA ASP A 184 -6.71 -23.42 -5.01
C ASP A 184 -8.20 -23.64 -4.69
N VAL A 185 -9.09 -23.02 -5.45
CA VAL A 185 -10.56 -23.12 -5.27
C VAL A 185 -11.07 -24.57 -5.33
N ASP A 186 -10.41 -25.43 -6.09
CA ASP A 186 -10.72 -26.87 -6.21
C ASP A 186 -10.12 -27.73 -5.09
N GLY A 187 -9.35 -27.13 -4.18
CA GLY A 187 -8.66 -27.81 -3.10
C GLY A 187 -7.30 -28.42 -3.47
N THR A 188 -6.78 -28.15 -4.65
CA THR A 188 -5.44 -28.59 -5.06
C THR A 188 -4.37 -27.74 -4.38
N GLU A 189 -3.37 -28.38 -3.73
CA GLU A 189 -2.22 -27.69 -3.16
C GLU A 189 -1.32 -27.16 -4.27
N LYS A 190 -0.99 -25.87 -4.20
CA LYS A 190 -0.09 -25.18 -5.14
C LYS A 190 0.80 -24.20 -4.38
N ASP A 191 1.97 -23.88 -4.92
CA ASP A 191 2.70 -22.70 -4.46
C ASP A 191 1.96 -21.42 -4.86
N ILE A 192 2.19 -20.34 -4.12
CA ILE A 192 1.44 -19.09 -4.32
C ILE A 192 1.63 -18.48 -5.72
N PHE A 193 2.82 -18.63 -6.33
CA PHE A 193 3.08 -18.07 -7.65
C PHE A 193 2.31 -18.84 -8.74
N THR A 194 2.32 -20.17 -8.67
CA THR A 194 1.53 -21.02 -9.58
C THR A 194 0.05 -20.73 -9.45
N LEU A 195 -0.47 -20.67 -8.22
CA LEU A 195 -1.87 -20.37 -7.96
C LEU A 195 -2.27 -19.01 -8.55
N LEU A 196 -1.51 -17.95 -8.26
CA LEU A 196 -1.81 -16.61 -8.78
C LEU A 196 -1.72 -16.55 -10.31
N LYS A 197 -0.71 -17.21 -10.92
CA LYS A 197 -0.59 -17.27 -12.38
C LYS A 197 -1.80 -17.96 -13.02
N ASP A 198 -2.28 -19.06 -12.45
CA ASP A 198 -3.43 -19.77 -12.96
C ASP A 198 -4.68 -18.91 -12.98
N HIS A 199 -4.76 -17.93 -12.09
CA HIS A 199 -5.82 -16.92 -12.01
C HIS A 199 -5.49 -15.60 -12.73
N GLY A 200 -4.50 -15.61 -13.64
CA GLY A 200 -4.19 -14.49 -14.54
C GLY A 200 -3.32 -13.41 -13.95
N PHE A 201 -2.79 -13.58 -12.72
CA PHE A 201 -1.77 -12.67 -12.21
C PHE A 201 -0.44 -12.91 -12.93
N ASN A 202 0.26 -11.84 -13.26
CA ASN A 202 1.54 -11.89 -13.99
C ASN A 202 2.63 -11.04 -13.33
N ALA A 203 2.31 -10.35 -12.21
CA ALA A 203 3.23 -9.47 -11.50
C ALA A 203 3.10 -9.62 -9.99
N ILE A 204 4.22 -9.44 -9.29
CA ILE A 204 4.29 -9.43 -7.82
C ILE A 204 4.87 -8.10 -7.37
N ARG A 205 4.26 -7.50 -6.33
CA ARG A 205 4.79 -6.37 -5.59
C ARG A 205 5.28 -6.83 -4.23
N LEU A 206 6.43 -6.34 -3.79
CA LEU A 206 6.96 -6.53 -2.44
C LEU A 206 7.41 -5.20 -1.86
N LYS A 207 7.01 -4.91 -0.62
CA LYS A 207 7.56 -3.80 0.17
C LYS A 207 8.93 -4.16 0.74
N THR A 208 9.77 -3.16 0.98
CA THR A 208 11.03 -3.31 1.70
C THR A 208 11.30 -2.18 2.67
N PHE A 209 11.90 -2.53 3.82
CA PHE A 209 12.35 -1.61 4.86
C PHE A 209 13.88 -1.53 4.88
N VAL A 210 14.42 -0.40 5.41
CA VAL A 210 15.87 -0.14 5.42
C VAL A 210 16.59 -0.94 6.50
N SER A 211 16.07 -0.94 7.73
CA SER A 211 16.63 -1.65 8.89
C SER A 211 15.50 -2.10 9.82
N PRO A 212 14.67 -3.09 9.42
CA PRO A 212 13.45 -3.44 10.16
C PRO A 212 13.71 -3.95 11.58
N LYS A 213 14.90 -4.48 11.90
CA LYS A 213 15.29 -4.90 13.27
C LYS A 213 15.82 -3.76 14.14
N ALA A 214 15.94 -2.54 13.62
CA ALA A 214 16.33 -1.40 14.42
C ALA A 214 15.26 -1.03 15.46
N GLN A 215 15.66 -0.30 16.51
CA GLN A 215 14.70 0.26 17.47
C GLN A 215 13.62 1.07 16.72
N TYR A 216 12.36 0.82 17.01
CA TYR A 216 11.17 1.34 16.32
C TYR A 216 10.97 0.81 14.87
N GLY A 217 11.73 -0.19 14.46
CA GLY A 217 11.51 -0.88 13.19
C GLY A 217 10.38 -1.91 13.27
N TYR A 218 9.94 -2.38 12.11
CA TYR A 218 8.86 -3.36 11.99
C TYR A 218 9.12 -4.66 12.79
N ALA A 219 10.37 -5.15 12.81
CA ALA A 219 10.80 -6.35 13.52
C ALA A 219 11.72 -6.00 14.70
N ALA A 220 11.48 -4.87 15.38
CA ALA A 220 12.24 -4.45 16.55
C ALA A 220 12.05 -5.44 17.71
N SER A 221 13.10 -5.62 18.52
CA SER A 221 13.04 -6.50 19.69
C SER A 221 11.91 -6.09 20.64
N GLY A 222 11.13 -7.08 21.08
CA GLY A 222 9.94 -6.89 21.90
C GLY A 222 8.66 -6.56 21.14
N CYS A 223 8.72 -6.42 19.82
CA CYS A 223 7.54 -6.30 18.98
C CYS A 223 7.04 -7.67 18.51
N GLU A 224 5.81 -7.72 18.04
CA GLU A 224 5.14 -8.96 17.59
C GLU A 224 5.90 -9.67 16.46
N HIS A 225 6.59 -8.88 15.62
CA HIS A 225 7.34 -9.35 14.45
C HIS A 225 8.86 -9.42 14.69
N ASP A 226 9.32 -9.51 15.94
CA ASP A 226 10.76 -9.43 16.25
C ASP A 226 11.56 -10.65 15.80
N ALA A 227 10.90 -11.79 15.52
CA ALA A 227 11.56 -13.04 15.18
C ALA A 227 12.28 -13.00 13.82
N GLU A 228 11.72 -12.30 12.84
CA GLU A 228 12.24 -12.22 11.47
C GLU A 228 11.97 -10.85 10.85
N ALA A 229 12.80 -10.48 9.89
CA ALA A 229 12.72 -9.19 9.22
C ALA A 229 12.39 -9.37 7.72
N TYR A 230 11.25 -9.97 7.40
CA TYR A 230 10.89 -10.39 6.04
C TYR A 230 10.89 -9.30 4.98
N ALA A 231 10.88 -8.05 5.36
CA ALA A 231 11.01 -6.92 4.44
C ALA A 231 12.43 -6.33 4.41
N ASP A 232 13.45 -7.01 4.94
CA ASP A 232 14.84 -6.60 4.79
C ASP A 232 15.43 -6.99 3.42
N LYS A 233 16.63 -6.46 3.13
CA LYS A 233 17.32 -6.70 1.88
C LYS A 233 17.49 -8.18 1.56
N ASP A 234 17.89 -9.01 2.53
CA ASP A 234 18.23 -10.41 2.30
C ASP A 234 16.99 -11.25 1.98
N HIS A 235 15.89 -11.03 2.72
CA HIS A 235 14.62 -11.67 2.45
C HIS A 235 14.02 -11.24 1.11
N ILE A 236 14.11 -9.94 0.77
CA ILE A 236 13.67 -9.45 -0.54
C ILE A 236 14.47 -10.09 -1.67
N ILE A 237 15.79 -10.19 -1.56
CA ILE A 237 16.63 -10.86 -2.58
C ILE A 237 16.24 -12.34 -2.74
N ALA A 238 16.04 -13.04 -1.62
CA ALA A 238 15.65 -14.45 -1.65
C ALA A 238 14.29 -14.66 -2.32
N TYR A 239 13.32 -13.78 -2.02
CA TYR A 239 11.97 -13.91 -2.56
C TYR A 239 11.85 -13.42 -4.00
N ALA A 240 12.59 -12.38 -4.38
CA ALA A 240 12.68 -11.90 -5.76
C ALA A 240 13.20 -12.97 -6.73
N LYS A 241 14.12 -13.84 -6.28
CA LYS A 241 14.55 -15.00 -7.07
C LYS A 241 13.41 -15.97 -7.36
N LYS A 242 12.52 -16.23 -6.39
CA LYS A 242 11.34 -17.07 -6.59
C LYS A 242 10.37 -16.42 -7.62
N ILE A 243 10.15 -15.11 -7.51
CA ILE A 243 9.30 -14.35 -8.45
C ILE A 243 9.82 -14.49 -9.88
N LYS A 244 11.11 -14.23 -10.08
CA LYS A 244 11.73 -14.31 -11.43
C LYS A 244 11.79 -15.75 -11.94
N ALA A 245 12.01 -16.75 -11.08
CA ALA A 245 11.93 -18.16 -11.43
C ALA A 245 10.52 -18.58 -11.85
N ALA A 246 9.48 -17.99 -11.26
CA ALA A 246 8.10 -18.19 -11.68
C ALA A 246 7.74 -17.46 -13.00
N GLY A 247 8.69 -16.71 -13.57
CA GLY A 247 8.50 -15.96 -14.81
C GLY A 247 7.61 -14.70 -14.65
N MET A 248 7.37 -14.23 -13.43
CA MET A 248 6.51 -13.07 -13.15
C MET A 248 7.31 -11.76 -13.17
N ALA A 249 6.61 -10.66 -13.47
CA ALA A 249 7.16 -9.32 -13.30
C ALA A 249 7.27 -8.97 -11.81
N PHE A 250 8.21 -8.07 -11.48
CA PHE A 250 8.49 -7.69 -10.12
C PHE A 250 8.48 -6.16 -9.95
N LEU A 251 7.59 -5.67 -9.08
CA LEU A 251 7.57 -4.30 -8.57
C LEU A 251 8.13 -4.30 -7.15
N LEU A 252 9.28 -3.66 -6.94
CA LEU A 252 9.86 -3.44 -5.63
C LEU A 252 9.38 -2.11 -5.07
N ASP A 253 8.75 -2.12 -3.89
CA ASP A 253 8.29 -0.94 -3.17
C ASP A 253 9.25 -0.60 -2.02
N ILE A 254 9.95 0.53 -2.12
CA ILE A 254 10.90 0.97 -1.11
C ILE A 254 10.25 2.00 -0.19
N HIS A 255 9.97 1.62 1.05
CA HIS A 255 9.36 2.53 2.03
C HIS A 255 10.31 3.63 2.52
N TYR A 256 11.62 3.48 2.39
CA TYR A 256 12.66 4.36 2.98
C TYR A 256 12.42 4.62 4.47
N SER A 257 12.02 3.60 5.18
CA SER A 257 11.73 3.56 6.60
C SER A 257 12.20 2.23 7.17
N ASP A 258 12.33 2.13 8.50
CA ASP A 258 12.54 0.85 9.19
C ASP A 258 11.22 0.15 9.51
N ASN A 259 10.09 0.85 9.30
CA ASN A 259 8.72 0.42 9.58
C ASN A 259 7.80 0.87 8.44
N TRP A 260 6.51 0.61 8.55
CA TRP A 260 5.52 1.10 7.62
C TRP A 260 5.65 2.60 7.35
N ALA A 261 5.70 2.97 6.08
CA ALA A 261 5.54 4.34 5.61
C ALA A 261 4.14 4.46 4.98
N ASP A 262 3.34 5.37 5.49
CA ASP A 262 1.98 5.64 5.07
C ASP A 262 1.67 7.15 5.23
N PRO A 263 0.46 7.62 4.89
CA PRO A 263 0.12 9.05 5.01
C PRO A 263 0.24 9.62 6.42
N GLY A 264 0.17 8.79 7.46
CA GLY A 264 0.31 9.21 8.86
C GLY A 264 1.75 9.25 9.35
N LYS A 265 2.65 8.51 8.69
CA LYS A 265 4.05 8.39 9.13
C LYS A 265 5.01 8.09 7.98
N GLN A 266 6.08 8.86 7.89
CA GLN A 266 7.18 8.75 6.93
C GLN A 266 8.48 8.85 7.71
N ILE A 267 8.88 7.76 8.38
CA ILE A 267 9.90 7.76 9.43
C ILE A 267 11.29 7.64 8.80
N ILE A 268 12.20 8.56 9.16
CA ILE A 268 13.60 8.47 8.76
C ILE A 268 14.23 7.22 9.39
N PRO A 269 14.85 6.33 8.57
CA PRO A 269 15.51 5.13 9.06
C PRO A 269 16.54 5.41 10.16
N SER A 270 16.68 4.50 11.11
CA SER A 270 17.59 4.61 12.25
C SER A 270 19.03 4.96 11.83
N ARG A 271 19.52 4.33 10.76
CA ARG A 271 20.88 4.56 10.24
C ARG A 271 21.09 5.95 9.64
N TRP A 272 20.03 6.72 9.39
CA TRP A 272 20.08 8.06 8.78
C TRP A 272 19.69 9.19 9.75
N ARG A 273 19.26 8.89 10.99
CA ARG A 273 18.77 9.89 11.96
C ARG A 273 19.85 10.89 12.42
N SER A 274 21.12 10.53 12.29
CA SER A 274 22.24 11.45 12.60
C SER A 274 22.55 12.44 11.48
N VAL A 275 21.94 12.27 10.29
CA VAL A 275 22.15 13.15 9.14
C VAL A 275 21.50 14.50 9.39
N GLN A 276 22.25 15.60 9.10
CA GLN A 276 21.82 16.97 9.42
C GLN A 276 21.55 17.83 8.17
N SER A 277 21.80 17.33 6.98
CA SER A 277 21.51 18.04 5.73
C SER A 277 20.71 17.20 4.76
N SER A 278 19.86 17.85 3.97
CA SER A 278 19.05 17.16 2.96
C SER A 278 19.91 16.57 1.82
N ASP A 279 21.09 17.12 1.55
CA ASP A 279 22.01 16.55 0.57
C ASP A 279 22.57 15.22 1.05
N ALA A 280 23.08 15.14 2.29
CA ALA A 280 23.58 13.91 2.86
C ALA A 280 22.48 12.84 3.04
N LEU A 281 21.22 13.27 3.31
CA LEU A 281 20.10 12.35 3.37
C LEU A 281 19.73 11.81 1.96
N ALA A 282 19.80 12.66 0.95
CA ALA A 282 19.64 12.23 -0.45
C ALA A 282 20.74 11.27 -0.90
N ASP A 283 21.99 11.50 -0.47
CA ASP A 283 23.09 10.56 -0.72
C ASP A 283 22.84 9.20 -0.03
N SER A 284 22.24 9.20 1.16
CA SER A 284 21.83 7.97 1.87
C SER A 284 20.73 7.21 1.11
N VAL A 285 19.72 7.92 0.59
CA VAL A 285 18.66 7.36 -0.27
C VAL A 285 19.28 6.74 -1.54
N TYR A 286 20.18 7.47 -2.20
CA TYR A 286 20.88 6.98 -3.39
C TYR A 286 21.67 5.71 -3.09
N ALA A 287 22.52 5.76 -2.07
CA ALA A 287 23.41 4.64 -1.74
C ALA A 287 22.64 3.36 -1.38
N TYR A 288 21.59 3.47 -0.58
CA TYR A 288 20.75 2.33 -0.22
C TYR A 288 20.04 1.74 -1.44
N THR A 289 19.42 2.59 -2.25
CA THR A 289 18.69 2.14 -3.44
C THR A 289 19.64 1.48 -4.44
N TYR A 290 20.79 2.09 -4.71
CA TYR A 290 21.80 1.54 -5.61
C TYR A 290 22.29 0.17 -5.14
N ASP A 291 22.61 0.03 -3.85
CA ASP A 291 23.09 -1.22 -3.24
C ASP A 291 22.03 -2.33 -3.33
N LEU A 292 20.78 -2.03 -3.01
CA LEU A 292 19.68 -3.01 -3.06
C LEU A 292 19.42 -3.48 -4.50
N ILE A 293 19.27 -2.55 -5.45
CA ILE A 293 18.97 -2.90 -6.85
C ILE A 293 20.16 -3.61 -7.50
N SER A 294 21.40 -3.19 -7.19
CA SER A 294 22.61 -3.88 -7.67
C SER A 294 22.70 -5.31 -7.17
N ALA A 295 22.36 -5.57 -5.90
CA ALA A 295 22.34 -6.91 -5.33
C ALA A 295 21.26 -7.79 -6.00
N LEU A 296 20.08 -7.26 -6.26
CA LEU A 296 19.02 -7.96 -7.02
C LEU A 296 19.48 -8.30 -8.45
N LYS A 297 20.14 -7.37 -9.13
CA LYS A 297 20.69 -7.58 -10.47
C LYS A 297 21.76 -8.69 -10.49
N GLN A 298 22.63 -8.71 -9.49
CA GLN A 298 23.71 -9.74 -9.38
C GLN A 298 23.16 -11.17 -9.28
N VAL A 299 21.97 -11.35 -8.73
CA VAL A 299 21.31 -12.66 -8.61
C VAL A 299 20.26 -12.94 -9.70
N ASN A 300 20.26 -12.16 -10.79
CA ASN A 300 19.30 -12.24 -11.89
C ASN A 300 17.83 -12.04 -11.44
N ALA A 301 17.61 -11.25 -10.39
CA ALA A 301 16.30 -10.91 -9.87
C ALA A 301 15.99 -9.41 -10.01
N THR A 302 16.46 -8.78 -11.09
CA THR A 302 16.24 -7.36 -11.39
C THR A 302 14.74 -7.05 -11.41
N PRO A 303 14.27 -6.05 -10.65
CA PRO A 303 12.87 -5.64 -10.71
C PRO A 303 12.54 -4.98 -12.06
N ASP A 304 11.30 -5.16 -12.51
CA ASP A 304 10.77 -4.49 -13.71
C ASP A 304 10.37 -3.05 -13.40
N MET A 305 9.98 -2.81 -12.15
CA MET A 305 9.62 -1.50 -11.62
C MET A 305 10.15 -1.32 -10.21
N VAL A 306 10.52 -0.10 -9.84
CA VAL A 306 10.92 0.28 -8.47
C VAL A 306 10.11 1.49 -8.02
N GLN A 307 9.36 1.33 -6.96
CA GLN A 307 8.61 2.40 -6.31
C GLN A 307 9.53 3.10 -5.30
N VAL A 308 9.68 4.41 -5.47
CA VAL A 308 10.54 5.30 -4.69
C VAL A 308 9.69 6.02 -3.65
N GLY A 309 9.49 5.38 -2.50
CA GLY A 309 8.60 5.83 -1.43
C GLY A 309 7.17 5.28 -1.57
N ASN A 310 6.52 5.04 -0.44
CA ASN A 310 5.13 4.57 -0.35
C ASN A 310 4.21 5.65 0.18
N GLU A 311 3.05 5.87 -0.50
CA GLU A 311 1.98 6.79 -0.12
C GLU A 311 2.47 8.18 0.33
N THR A 312 3.18 8.84 -0.57
CA THR A 312 3.96 10.05 -0.29
C THR A 312 3.18 11.36 -0.47
N THR A 313 1.84 11.36 -0.32
CA THR A 313 1.05 12.60 -0.36
C THR A 313 1.53 13.63 0.66
N PRO A 314 1.81 13.28 1.93
CA PRO A 314 2.36 14.25 2.89
C PRO A 314 3.83 14.56 2.64
N GLY A 315 4.53 13.74 1.87
CA GLY A 315 5.96 13.82 1.60
C GLY A 315 6.69 12.51 1.92
N ILE A 316 8.00 12.59 2.12
CA ILE A 316 8.88 11.45 2.37
C ILE A 316 9.94 11.81 3.41
N LEU A 317 10.34 10.86 4.28
CA LEU A 317 11.38 11.09 5.31
C LEU A 317 11.06 12.29 6.19
N ILE A 318 9.82 12.34 6.72
CA ILE A 318 9.29 13.48 7.46
C ILE A 318 9.54 13.34 8.96
N HIS A 319 9.48 12.11 9.49
CA HIS A 319 9.29 11.87 10.92
C HIS A 319 10.50 11.18 11.55
N VAL A 320 10.60 11.38 12.87
CA VAL A 320 11.52 10.65 13.75
C VAL A 320 10.74 10.05 14.92
N PRO A 321 11.12 8.86 15.41
CA PRO A 321 10.49 8.26 16.58
C PRO A 321 10.76 9.09 17.85
N ASN A 322 9.83 8.98 18.80
CA ASN A 322 9.98 9.48 20.16
C ASN A 322 9.71 8.36 21.20
N SER A 323 9.69 8.70 22.49
CA SER A 323 9.52 7.72 23.57
C SER A 323 8.13 7.05 23.62
N LYS A 324 7.16 7.51 22.82
CA LYS A 324 5.80 6.97 22.72
C LYS A 324 5.58 6.19 21.42
N THR A 325 6.59 6.14 20.56
CA THR A 325 6.48 5.42 19.30
C THR A 325 6.34 3.92 19.58
N ASP A 326 5.28 3.32 19.04
CA ASP A 326 4.94 1.92 19.21
C ASP A 326 5.59 1.02 18.13
N CYS A 327 5.31 -0.28 18.19
CA CYS A 327 5.83 -1.28 17.25
C CYS A 327 5.36 -1.07 15.79
N TRP A 328 4.28 -0.32 15.59
CA TRP A 328 3.75 0.00 14.27
C TRP A 328 4.31 1.32 13.72
N GLY A 329 5.16 2.02 14.52
CA GLY A 329 5.71 3.31 14.15
C GLY A 329 4.71 4.46 14.33
N ASN A 330 3.66 4.31 15.12
CA ASN A 330 2.76 5.40 15.46
C ASN A 330 3.37 6.30 16.53
N ASN A 331 2.81 7.50 16.71
CA ASN A 331 3.26 8.52 17.68
C ASN A 331 4.68 9.02 17.40
N VAL A 332 4.87 9.63 16.25
CA VAL A 332 6.15 10.16 15.80
C VAL A 332 6.18 11.69 15.83
N ASP A 333 7.37 12.26 15.91
CA ASP A 333 7.60 13.69 15.80
C ASP A 333 8.07 14.06 14.39
N LYS A 334 7.89 15.32 13.97
CA LYS A 334 8.49 15.80 12.73
C LYS A 334 10.00 15.99 12.94
N ALA A 335 10.79 15.54 11.98
CA ALA A 335 12.20 15.81 11.90
C ALA A 335 12.47 17.31 11.65
N SER A 336 13.73 17.74 11.80
CA SER A 336 14.16 19.10 11.48
C SER A 336 13.74 19.52 10.06
N THR A 337 13.27 20.75 9.90
CA THR A 337 12.92 21.34 8.60
C THR A 337 14.09 21.40 7.61
N ALA A 338 15.33 21.33 8.12
CA ALA A 338 16.52 21.24 7.28
C ALA A 338 16.60 19.94 6.47
N ILE A 339 15.95 18.86 6.95
CA ILE A 339 16.06 17.52 6.35
C ILE A 339 14.73 16.88 6.01
N ASN A 340 13.62 17.26 6.65
CA ASN A 340 12.34 16.60 6.37
C ASN A 340 11.81 16.94 4.98
N GLY A 341 11.13 15.98 4.36
CA GLY A 341 10.51 16.13 3.06
C GLY A 341 9.00 16.43 3.14
N ASP A 342 8.57 17.24 4.12
CA ASP A 342 7.15 17.59 4.33
C ASP A 342 6.61 18.49 3.19
N MET A 343 5.72 17.94 2.39
CA MET A 343 5.08 18.64 1.26
C MET A 343 4.23 19.85 1.68
N GLY A 344 3.93 20.02 2.97
CA GLY A 344 3.24 21.19 3.51
C GLY A 344 4.12 22.46 3.57
N THR A 345 5.44 22.36 3.37
CA THR A 345 6.36 23.49 3.43
C THR A 345 7.20 23.64 2.18
N SER A 346 7.63 24.87 1.84
CA SER A 346 8.47 25.10 0.66
C SER A 346 9.82 24.38 0.74
N ALA A 347 10.46 24.38 1.91
CA ALA A 347 11.71 23.66 2.13
C ALA A 347 11.51 22.13 2.01
N GLY A 348 10.44 21.61 2.61
CA GLY A 348 10.13 20.19 2.57
C GLY A 348 9.81 19.69 1.15
N LYS A 349 9.10 20.48 0.34
CA LYS A 349 8.86 20.15 -1.09
C LYS A 349 10.17 20.00 -1.86
N ALA A 350 11.12 20.93 -1.65
CA ALA A 350 12.44 20.86 -2.28
C ALA A 350 13.23 19.63 -1.78
N ASN A 351 13.16 19.32 -0.49
CA ASN A 351 13.79 18.14 0.11
C ASN A 351 13.16 16.84 -0.43
N ALA A 352 11.83 16.72 -0.46
CA ALA A 352 11.12 15.56 -1.00
C ALA A 352 11.52 15.30 -2.46
N ALA A 353 11.52 16.34 -3.29
CA ALA A 353 11.95 16.23 -4.67
C ALA A 353 13.42 15.78 -4.81
N LYS A 354 14.31 16.23 -3.91
CA LYS A 354 15.69 15.81 -3.85
C LYS A 354 15.81 14.31 -3.53
N TYR A 355 15.02 13.79 -2.59
CA TYR A 355 14.99 12.38 -2.21
C TYR A 355 14.43 11.50 -3.32
N PHE A 356 13.32 11.89 -3.94
CA PHE A 356 12.78 11.18 -5.10
C PHE A 356 13.80 11.11 -6.25
N LYS A 357 14.43 12.24 -6.59
CA LYS A 357 15.47 12.27 -7.63
C LYS A 357 16.67 11.38 -7.28
N ALA A 358 17.07 11.31 -6.02
CA ALA A 358 18.18 10.46 -5.57
C ALA A 358 17.85 8.97 -5.75
N GLY A 359 16.66 8.52 -5.32
CA GLY A 359 16.19 7.14 -5.53
C GLY A 359 16.09 6.80 -7.01
N ILE A 360 15.46 7.66 -7.81
CA ILE A 360 15.31 7.48 -9.26
C ILE A 360 16.69 7.37 -9.95
N ARG A 361 17.63 8.27 -9.64
CA ARG A 361 18.99 8.22 -10.19
C ARG A 361 19.70 6.92 -9.84
N ALA A 362 19.52 6.41 -8.61
CA ALA A 362 20.13 5.16 -8.16
C ALA A 362 19.59 3.96 -8.95
N VAL A 363 18.28 3.90 -9.16
CA VAL A 363 17.65 2.87 -10.00
C VAL A 363 18.19 2.91 -11.42
N LYS A 364 18.18 4.09 -12.06
CA LYS A 364 18.66 4.29 -13.45
C LYS A 364 20.17 4.02 -13.58
N ALA A 365 20.97 4.30 -12.56
CA ALA A 365 22.40 3.96 -12.56
C ALA A 365 22.66 2.45 -12.58
N VAL A 366 21.73 1.61 -12.10
CA VAL A 366 21.84 0.15 -12.19
C VAL A 366 21.31 -0.37 -13.53
N SER A 367 20.17 0.14 -14.01
CA SER A 367 19.60 -0.17 -15.32
C SER A 367 18.59 0.90 -15.74
N GLU A 368 18.76 1.42 -16.95
CA GLU A 368 17.82 2.36 -17.59
C GLU A 368 16.45 1.71 -17.89
N ASP A 369 16.42 0.37 -18.05
CA ASP A 369 15.20 -0.38 -18.38
C ASP A 369 14.21 -0.48 -17.21
N ILE A 370 14.68 -0.34 -15.97
CA ILE A 370 13.83 -0.40 -14.77
C ILE A 370 12.96 0.85 -14.75
N LYS A 371 11.63 0.67 -14.71
CA LYS A 371 10.70 1.78 -14.58
C LYS A 371 10.68 2.27 -13.13
N THR A 372 10.76 3.57 -12.94
CA THR A 372 10.66 4.22 -11.62
C THR A 372 9.23 4.68 -11.37
N VAL A 373 8.72 4.38 -10.18
CA VAL A 373 7.34 4.68 -9.76
C VAL A 373 7.36 5.66 -8.60
N LEU A 374 6.52 6.70 -8.64
CA LEU A 374 6.11 7.46 -7.45
C LEU A 374 4.69 7.08 -7.08
N HIS A 375 4.36 7.10 -5.79
CA HIS A 375 3.10 6.58 -5.28
C HIS A 375 2.46 7.52 -4.28
N ILE A 376 1.16 7.79 -4.49
CA ILE A 376 0.30 8.56 -3.58
C ILE A 376 -1.04 7.88 -3.40
N GLU A 377 -1.76 8.29 -2.36
CA GLU A 377 -3.15 7.99 -2.08
C GLU A 377 -4.04 9.24 -2.34
N ARG A 378 -5.24 9.29 -1.75
CA ARG A 378 -6.16 10.44 -1.79
C ARG A 378 -6.88 10.65 -3.12
N ILE A 379 -7.14 9.60 -3.89
CA ILE A 379 -7.84 9.73 -5.19
C ILE A 379 -9.26 10.30 -5.08
N ARG A 380 -9.89 10.21 -3.91
CA ARG A 380 -11.17 10.88 -3.63
C ARG A 380 -11.10 12.41 -3.55
N LYS A 381 -9.88 12.97 -3.53
CA LYS A 381 -9.58 14.40 -3.49
C LYS A 381 -8.78 14.81 -4.73
N PRO A 382 -9.43 14.96 -5.90
CA PRO A 382 -8.74 15.29 -7.16
C PRO A 382 -7.87 16.54 -7.07
N GLU A 383 -8.26 17.54 -6.24
CA GLU A 383 -7.48 18.74 -6.01
C GLU A 383 -6.14 18.45 -5.33
N THR A 384 -6.10 17.51 -4.37
CA THR A 384 -4.87 17.08 -3.70
C THR A 384 -3.95 16.34 -4.67
N VAL A 385 -4.50 15.42 -5.47
CA VAL A 385 -3.74 14.69 -6.50
C VAL A 385 -3.15 15.67 -7.52
N ASN A 386 -3.96 16.59 -8.05
CA ASN A 386 -3.50 17.58 -9.03
C ASN A 386 -2.44 18.51 -8.43
N TRP A 387 -2.61 18.97 -7.19
CA TRP A 387 -1.62 19.78 -6.48
C TRP A 387 -0.29 19.04 -6.35
N TRP A 388 -0.32 17.79 -5.85
CA TRP A 388 0.88 16.99 -5.64
C TRP A 388 1.63 16.72 -6.96
N MET A 389 0.90 16.29 -7.99
CA MET A 389 1.48 16.01 -9.31
C MET A 389 2.06 17.28 -9.95
N THR A 390 1.37 18.42 -9.83
CA THR A 390 1.90 19.71 -10.32
C THR A 390 3.17 20.08 -9.59
N GLU A 391 3.19 19.95 -8.26
CA GLU A 391 4.39 20.28 -7.49
C GLU A 391 5.56 19.40 -7.89
N ILE A 392 5.38 18.08 -7.92
CA ILE A 392 6.48 17.13 -8.15
C ILE A 392 6.94 17.10 -9.61
N PHE A 393 6.02 16.98 -10.56
CA PHE A 393 6.40 16.79 -11.96
C PHE A 393 6.63 18.12 -12.70
N THR A 394 5.84 19.15 -12.43
CA THR A 394 5.94 20.42 -13.13
C THR A 394 6.93 21.38 -12.47
N ASN A 395 6.76 21.65 -11.17
CA ASN A 395 7.57 22.62 -10.44
C ASN A 395 8.95 22.05 -10.10
N GLN A 396 8.99 20.87 -9.48
CA GLN A 396 10.23 20.21 -9.03
C GLN A 396 10.91 19.37 -10.11
N LYS A 397 10.24 19.05 -11.22
CA LYS A 397 10.77 18.30 -12.37
C LYS A 397 11.40 16.97 -11.96
N VAL A 398 10.68 16.17 -11.16
CA VAL A 398 11.10 14.81 -10.78
C VAL A 398 10.87 13.88 -11.96
N PRO A 399 11.89 13.15 -12.45
CA PRO A 399 11.83 12.42 -13.72
C PRO A 399 11.40 10.94 -13.52
N ALA A 400 10.26 10.67 -12.87
CA ALA A 400 9.74 9.31 -12.77
C ALA A 400 9.07 8.86 -14.08
N ASP A 401 9.04 7.53 -14.31
CA ASP A 401 8.44 6.93 -15.50
C ASP A 401 6.94 6.64 -15.29
N VAL A 402 6.55 6.35 -14.07
CA VAL A 402 5.22 5.85 -13.70
C VAL A 402 4.69 6.58 -12.48
N MET A 403 3.40 6.90 -12.49
CA MET A 403 2.67 7.37 -11.32
C MET A 403 1.73 6.28 -10.81
N GLY A 404 1.84 5.92 -9.54
CA GLY A 404 1.02 4.94 -8.84
C GLY A 404 0.03 5.59 -7.88
N PHE A 405 -1.13 4.95 -7.73
CA PHE A 405 -2.19 5.39 -6.82
C PHE A 405 -2.67 4.25 -5.94
N SER A 406 -2.91 4.51 -4.66
CA SER A 406 -3.78 3.67 -3.83
C SER A 406 -5.24 4.00 -4.12
N ALA A 407 -6.08 2.96 -4.25
CA ALA A 407 -7.48 3.07 -4.64
C ALA A 407 -8.33 2.07 -3.85
N TYR A 408 -8.74 2.46 -2.65
CA TYR A 408 -9.45 1.59 -1.73
C TYR A 408 -10.91 1.99 -1.55
N THR A 409 -11.84 1.14 -2.01
CA THR A 409 -13.28 1.34 -1.77
C THR A 409 -13.60 1.42 -0.28
N ALA A 410 -12.85 0.70 0.54
CA ALA A 410 -13.02 0.65 2.00
C ALA A 410 -12.64 1.94 2.72
N TYR A 411 -11.76 2.77 2.15
CA TYR A 411 -11.30 4.03 2.75
C TYR A 411 -11.97 5.27 2.12
N ASP A 412 -13.25 5.16 1.76
CA ASP A 412 -14.07 6.22 1.19
C ASP A 412 -13.61 6.71 -0.20
N ASP A 413 -12.74 5.99 -0.91
CA ASP A 413 -12.42 6.32 -2.30
C ASP A 413 -13.62 6.03 -3.22
N GLY A 414 -14.60 5.29 -2.70
CA GLY A 414 -15.81 4.93 -3.40
C GLY A 414 -15.61 3.82 -4.43
N PRO A 415 -16.67 3.50 -5.20
CA PRO A 415 -16.58 2.48 -6.24
C PRO A 415 -15.66 2.91 -7.38
N PRO A 416 -15.06 1.95 -8.13
CA PRO A 416 -14.09 2.24 -9.18
C PRO A 416 -14.56 3.23 -10.25
N ASP A 417 -15.86 3.28 -10.54
CA ASP A 417 -16.41 4.21 -11.53
C ASP A 417 -16.18 5.69 -11.16
N ASN A 418 -16.07 6.00 -9.87
CA ASN A 418 -15.81 7.35 -9.38
C ASN A 418 -14.37 7.82 -9.69
N TRP A 419 -13.43 6.91 -9.92
CA TRP A 419 -12.01 7.24 -10.15
C TRP A 419 -11.72 7.60 -11.61
N LYS A 420 -12.59 7.16 -12.53
CA LYS A 420 -12.34 7.23 -13.98
C LYS A 420 -12.05 8.65 -14.47
N SER A 421 -12.82 9.64 -14.02
CA SER A 421 -12.63 11.03 -14.46
C SER A 421 -11.29 11.62 -13.98
N LEU A 422 -10.89 11.32 -12.74
CA LEU A 422 -9.57 11.70 -12.24
C LEU A 422 -8.46 11.02 -13.06
N PHE A 423 -8.56 9.72 -13.28
CA PHE A 423 -7.56 8.96 -14.04
C PHE A 423 -7.42 9.45 -15.49
N GLN A 424 -8.52 9.77 -16.15
CA GLN A 424 -8.50 10.40 -17.48
C GLN A 424 -7.86 11.80 -17.46
N SER A 425 -8.15 12.59 -16.42
CA SER A 425 -7.58 13.93 -16.26
C SER A 425 -6.06 13.88 -16.08
N VAL A 426 -5.53 13.07 -15.17
CA VAL A 426 -4.09 12.94 -14.97
C VAL A 426 -3.39 12.38 -16.21
N THR A 427 -4.04 11.43 -16.91
CA THR A 427 -3.52 10.90 -18.17
C THR A 427 -3.35 12.01 -19.22
N SER A 428 -4.34 12.89 -19.34
CA SER A 428 -4.30 13.99 -20.29
C SER A 428 -3.26 15.05 -19.93
N ASN A 429 -3.15 15.37 -18.64
CA ASN A 429 -2.26 16.42 -18.15
C ASN A 429 -0.77 16.02 -18.15
N TYR A 430 -0.47 14.70 -18.09
CA TYR A 430 0.91 14.20 -18.01
C TYR A 430 1.19 13.17 -19.13
N PRO A 431 1.36 13.63 -20.39
CA PRO A 431 1.45 12.76 -21.57
C PRO A 431 2.68 11.85 -21.60
N ASN A 432 3.71 12.16 -20.82
CA ASN A 432 4.96 11.37 -20.75
C ASN A 432 4.97 10.32 -19.65
N LEU A 433 3.98 10.33 -18.74
CA LEU A 433 3.88 9.35 -17.68
C LEU A 433 3.06 8.13 -18.09
N LYS A 434 3.43 6.98 -17.53
CA LYS A 434 2.58 5.80 -17.40
C LYS A 434 1.93 5.81 -16.01
N PHE A 435 0.88 5.00 -15.85
CA PHE A 435 0.09 4.98 -14.63
C PHE A 435 -0.17 3.54 -14.18
N ILE A 436 -0.27 3.33 -12.87
CA ILE A 436 -0.74 2.08 -12.25
C ILE A 436 -1.68 2.38 -11.08
N VAL A 437 -2.55 1.46 -10.76
CA VAL A 437 -3.11 1.35 -9.42
C VAL A 437 -2.14 0.49 -8.61
N ALA A 438 -1.30 1.13 -7.80
CA ALA A 438 -0.22 0.47 -7.05
C ALA A 438 -0.75 -0.36 -5.89
N GLU A 439 -1.90 0.02 -5.37
CA GLU A 439 -2.62 -0.71 -4.33
C GLU A 439 -4.13 -0.60 -4.54
N TYR A 440 -4.84 -1.71 -4.45
CA TYR A 440 -6.30 -1.74 -4.36
C TYR A 440 -6.75 -3.00 -3.64
N ASN A 441 -7.99 -2.98 -3.19
CA ASN A 441 -8.69 -4.13 -2.67
C ASN A 441 -10.15 -4.11 -3.17
N GLY A 442 -10.97 -5.04 -2.73
CA GLY A 442 -12.41 -5.08 -3.05
C GLY A 442 -13.26 -4.87 -1.80
N GLY A 443 -14.53 -4.68 -2.03
CA GLY A 443 -15.51 -4.34 -1.03
C GLY A 443 -16.22 -3.04 -1.39
N ASP A 444 -17.32 -2.73 -0.76
CA ASP A 444 -18.01 -1.45 -0.88
C ASP A 444 -17.80 -0.59 0.38
N SER A 445 -18.15 0.69 0.32
CA SER A 445 -18.05 1.63 1.42
C SER A 445 -18.86 1.22 2.65
N ASP A 446 -19.93 0.45 2.44
CA ASP A 446 -20.87 0.07 3.49
C ASP A 446 -20.54 -1.32 4.07
N ASN A 447 -19.82 -2.14 3.27
CA ASN A 447 -19.45 -3.49 3.68
C ASN A 447 -18.15 -3.95 3.02
N HIS A 448 -17.05 -3.75 3.73
CA HIS A 448 -15.70 -4.09 3.29
C HIS A 448 -15.48 -5.57 2.96
N TYR A 449 -16.35 -6.45 3.43
CA TYR A 449 -16.23 -7.90 3.30
C TYR A 449 -17.09 -8.50 2.19
N LYS A 450 -17.80 -7.68 1.41
CA LYS A 450 -18.53 -8.17 0.24
C LYS A 450 -17.60 -8.34 -0.96
N PHE A 451 -17.77 -9.46 -1.64
CA PHE A 451 -17.21 -9.68 -2.97
C PHE A 451 -18.23 -9.20 -4.00
N ASP A 452 -18.15 -7.95 -4.38
CA ASP A 452 -19.19 -7.24 -5.15
C ASP A 452 -18.81 -6.97 -6.61
N GLY A 453 -17.73 -7.57 -7.09
CA GLY A 453 -17.20 -7.35 -8.44
C GLY A 453 -16.34 -6.10 -8.57
N SER A 454 -16.04 -5.40 -7.47
CA SER A 454 -15.23 -4.16 -7.52
C SER A 454 -13.80 -4.39 -8.02
N ARG A 455 -13.21 -5.55 -7.72
CA ARG A 455 -11.88 -5.93 -8.20
C ARG A 455 -11.85 -6.07 -9.71
N LYS A 456 -12.83 -6.80 -10.25
CA LYS A 456 -13.01 -6.97 -11.70
C LYS A 456 -13.22 -5.61 -12.39
N ARG A 457 -14.13 -4.77 -11.84
CA ARG A 457 -14.39 -3.43 -12.39
C ARG A 457 -13.13 -2.55 -12.36
N THR A 458 -12.33 -2.60 -11.29
CA THR A 458 -11.06 -1.89 -11.20
C THR A 458 -10.13 -2.30 -12.34
N ASN A 459 -9.90 -3.60 -12.51
CA ASN A 459 -9.01 -4.12 -13.56
C ASN A 459 -9.50 -3.74 -14.96
N GLU A 460 -10.79 -3.93 -15.25
CA GLU A 460 -11.38 -3.62 -16.56
C GLU A 460 -11.32 -2.11 -16.86
N MET A 461 -11.65 -1.27 -15.89
CA MET A 461 -11.61 0.17 -16.04
C MET A 461 -10.18 0.66 -16.30
N VAL A 462 -9.21 0.23 -15.49
CA VAL A 462 -7.80 0.64 -15.60
C VAL A 462 -7.21 0.14 -16.91
N LYS A 463 -7.46 -1.11 -17.31
CA LYS A 463 -7.00 -1.67 -18.57
C LYS A 463 -7.57 -0.94 -19.81
N GLY A 464 -8.75 -0.33 -19.67
CA GLY A 464 -9.38 0.48 -20.72
C GLY A 464 -8.85 1.91 -20.86
N LEU A 465 -7.92 2.36 -19.99
CA LEU A 465 -7.36 3.72 -20.02
C LEU A 465 -6.01 3.76 -20.73
N ASP A 466 -5.77 4.83 -21.50
CA ASP A 466 -4.49 5.06 -22.17
C ASP A 466 -3.35 5.19 -21.17
N ARG A 467 -2.22 4.51 -21.44
CA ARG A 467 -0.98 4.52 -20.64
C ARG A 467 -1.13 4.02 -19.19
N TRP A 468 -2.25 3.42 -18.84
CA TRP A 468 -2.40 2.66 -17.60
C TRP A 468 -1.93 1.23 -17.84
N ILE A 469 -0.89 0.83 -17.12
CA ILE A 469 -0.15 -0.39 -17.42
C ILE A 469 -0.35 -1.50 -16.39
N GLY A 470 -1.10 -1.27 -15.31
CA GLY A 470 -1.35 -2.34 -14.34
C GLY A 470 -2.09 -1.91 -13.09
N THR A 471 -2.47 -2.94 -12.33
CA THR A 471 -3.10 -2.88 -11.02
C THR A 471 -2.42 -3.90 -10.10
N PHE A 472 -2.31 -3.59 -8.80
CA PHE A 472 -1.72 -4.49 -7.81
C PHE A 472 -2.68 -4.66 -6.64
N PHE A 473 -3.23 -5.88 -6.47
CA PHE A 473 -4.06 -6.22 -5.32
C PHE A 473 -3.20 -6.25 -4.07
N TRP A 474 -3.60 -5.50 -3.04
CA TRP A 474 -2.81 -5.39 -1.82
C TRP A 474 -3.21 -6.47 -0.82
N GLU A 475 -2.23 -7.30 -0.42
CA GLU A 475 -2.29 -8.39 0.54
C GLU A 475 -3.43 -9.40 0.29
N PRO A 476 -3.32 -10.24 -0.74
CA PRO A 476 -4.35 -11.24 -1.07
C PRO A 476 -4.58 -12.26 0.04
N THR A 477 -3.60 -12.47 0.92
CA THR A 477 -3.64 -13.45 2.01
C THR A 477 -4.09 -12.86 3.34
N LEU A 478 -4.22 -11.53 3.43
CA LEU A 478 -4.55 -10.81 4.65
C LEU A 478 -5.70 -9.83 4.40
N GLY A 479 -6.83 -10.04 5.07
CA GLY A 479 -7.95 -9.10 5.08
C GLY A 479 -7.89 -8.17 6.29
N GLY A 480 -8.46 -6.98 6.15
CA GLY A 480 -8.47 -5.97 7.20
C GLY A 480 -9.40 -4.81 6.90
N ALA A 481 -9.15 -3.66 7.49
CA ALA A 481 -9.90 -2.44 7.25
C ALA A 481 -9.85 -1.97 5.78
N TRP A 482 -8.85 -2.40 5.05
CA TRP A 482 -8.66 -2.13 3.60
C TRP A 482 -9.52 -3.00 2.68
N GLY A 483 -10.11 -4.08 3.21
CA GLY A 483 -10.97 -5.00 2.48
C GLY A 483 -10.69 -6.47 2.76
N PRO A 484 -11.47 -7.39 2.16
CA PRO A 484 -11.32 -8.81 2.37
C PRO A 484 -10.13 -9.40 1.60
N ALA A 485 -9.48 -10.42 2.19
CA ALA A 485 -8.47 -11.24 1.50
C ALA A 485 -9.07 -12.01 0.30
N LEU A 486 -8.19 -12.50 -0.59
CA LEU A 486 -8.58 -13.48 -1.61
C LEU A 486 -8.56 -14.92 -1.09
N PHE A 487 -7.95 -15.14 0.06
CA PHE A 487 -7.83 -16.45 0.70
C PHE A 487 -8.50 -16.46 2.06
N ASP A 488 -9.07 -17.60 2.41
CA ASP A 488 -9.57 -17.91 3.74
C ASP A 488 -8.57 -18.79 4.49
N TRP A 489 -8.47 -18.59 5.81
CA TRP A 489 -7.70 -19.48 6.66
C TRP A 489 -8.49 -20.76 7.00
N GLU A 490 -7.94 -21.93 6.62
CA GLU A 490 -8.41 -23.25 7.04
C GLU A 490 -7.35 -23.91 7.95
N GLY A 491 -7.50 -23.73 9.25
CA GLY A 491 -6.48 -24.15 10.24
C GLY A 491 -5.22 -23.29 10.10
N SER A 492 -4.08 -23.92 9.74
CA SER A 492 -2.80 -23.25 9.48
C SER A 492 -2.55 -22.99 7.99
N ASN A 493 -3.49 -23.27 7.13
CA ASN A 493 -3.34 -23.18 5.67
C ASN A 493 -4.27 -22.10 5.09
N LEU A 494 -3.97 -21.67 3.88
CA LEU A 494 -4.70 -20.67 3.12
C LEU A 494 -5.37 -21.31 1.91
N LYS A 495 -6.69 -21.15 1.80
CA LYS A 495 -7.46 -21.65 0.66
C LYS A 495 -8.07 -20.49 -0.11
N ALA A 496 -7.95 -20.54 -1.42
CA ALA A 496 -8.54 -19.57 -2.32
C ALA A 496 -10.06 -19.49 -2.11
N ASN A 497 -10.58 -18.30 -1.78
CA ASN A 497 -12.00 -18.05 -1.62
C ASN A 497 -12.68 -18.06 -3.00
N SER A 498 -13.62 -18.97 -3.20
CA SER A 498 -14.25 -19.17 -4.51
C SER A 498 -14.93 -17.92 -5.05
N LYS A 499 -15.60 -17.13 -4.19
CA LYS A 499 -16.26 -15.88 -4.60
C LYS A 499 -15.26 -14.78 -4.96
N ALA A 500 -14.16 -14.67 -4.20
CA ALA A 500 -13.12 -13.70 -4.51
C ALA A 500 -12.46 -14.03 -5.86
N PHE A 501 -12.18 -15.30 -6.11
CA PHE A 501 -11.53 -15.77 -7.34
C PHE A 501 -12.49 -15.88 -8.54
N GLU A 502 -13.81 -15.74 -8.38
CA GLU A 502 -14.73 -15.49 -9.51
C GLU A 502 -14.37 -14.19 -10.26
N GLU A 503 -13.78 -13.22 -9.56
CA GLU A 503 -13.29 -11.97 -10.14
C GLU A 503 -11.92 -12.11 -10.84
N TYR A 504 -11.24 -13.24 -10.63
CA TYR A 504 -9.97 -13.66 -11.25
C TYR A 504 -10.10 -15.10 -11.77
N PRO A 505 -10.88 -15.31 -12.85
CA PRO A 505 -11.15 -16.66 -13.33
C PRO A 505 -9.89 -17.36 -13.84
N LEU A 506 -9.86 -18.70 -13.72
CA LEU A 506 -8.77 -19.51 -14.25
C LEU A 506 -8.48 -19.17 -15.71
N VAL A 507 -7.23 -18.90 -16.00
CA VAL A 507 -6.74 -18.71 -17.36
C VAL A 507 -6.40 -20.08 -17.92
N ARG A 508 -7.12 -20.51 -18.96
CA ARG A 508 -6.76 -21.74 -19.70
C ARG A 508 -5.44 -21.47 -20.44
N ARG A 509 -4.40 -22.06 -19.96
CA ARG A 509 -3.06 -22.04 -20.56
C ARG A 509 -2.80 -23.28 -21.36
#